data_5ff939f89bfab7cdf0fdafe5a010f965
#
_entry.id   5ff939f89bfab7cdf0fdafe5a010f965
#
_cell.length_a   1.000
_cell.length_b   1.000
_cell.length_c   1.000
_cell.angle_alpha   90.00
_cell.angle_beta   90.00
_cell.angle_gamma   90.00
#
_symmetry.space_group_name_H-M   'P 1'
#
loop_
_entity.id
_entity.type
_entity.pdbx_description
1 polymer ?
#
loop_
_entity_poly.entity_id
_entity_poly.type
_entity_poly.pdbx_seq_one_letter_code
_entity_poly.pdbx_strand_id
1 'polypeptide(L)'
;MLQLLIEAILAKRIVTEGVKTTGDRRMRGQLKNMHGKDYTCCGACVNACPVKAISLVDGAPVIDYKKCIFCGKCVEVCAERVLQHSNKEALAEILIEAQTEVKEMVTAKLGRSLHVRHVDAGSCNACDFEMCALSNPIYDLHRYGIAFVASPRHADMIMVTGVVTRNLEQALRMTYDAMPEPRLVMACGACAAGGETFGSTYAIVGKVADVVPVDITVPGCPPRPSAMIVALCA
;
A
#
# COMPACT_ATOMS: atom_id res chain seq x y z
N MET A 1 -37.30 -16.63 -9.62
CA MET A 1 -36.21 -15.93 -10.27
C MET A 1 -36.46 -14.42 -10.43
N LEU A 2 -37.61 -14.03 -10.99
CA LEU A 2 -37.97 -12.61 -11.17
C LEU A 2 -38.09 -11.85 -9.85
N GLN A 3 -38.61 -12.47 -8.80
CA GLN A 3 -38.75 -11.86 -7.48
C GLN A 3 -37.40 -11.59 -6.79
N LEU A 4 -36.43 -12.49 -6.93
CA LEU A 4 -35.04 -12.27 -6.44
C LEU A 4 -34.33 -11.12 -7.18
N LEU A 5 -34.60 -10.98 -8.48
CA LEU A 5 -34.08 -9.86 -9.27
C LEU A 5 -34.71 -8.52 -8.85
N ILE A 6 -36.00 -8.50 -8.60
CA ILE A 6 -36.72 -7.33 -8.12
C ILE A 6 -36.25 -6.94 -6.71
N GLU A 7 -36.07 -7.90 -5.82
CA GLU A 7 -35.51 -7.66 -4.47
C GLU A 7 -34.07 -7.14 -4.52
N ALA A 8 -33.24 -7.66 -5.42
CA ALA A 8 -31.87 -7.17 -5.62
C ALA A 8 -31.83 -5.73 -6.16
N ILE A 9 -32.76 -5.38 -7.08
CA ILE A 9 -32.88 -4.02 -7.65
C ILE A 9 -33.45 -3.03 -6.62
N LEU A 10 -34.45 -3.46 -5.84
CA LEU A 10 -35.10 -2.61 -4.83
C LEU A 10 -34.30 -2.45 -3.54
N ALA A 11 -33.46 -3.41 -3.21
CA ALA A 11 -32.73 -3.42 -1.94
C ALA A 11 -31.72 -2.28 -1.79
N LYS A 12 -31.31 -1.59 -2.88
CA LYS A 12 -30.23 -0.56 -2.86
C LYS A 12 -29.01 -0.97 -2.04
N ARG A 13 -28.89 -2.28 -1.74
CA ARG A 13 -27.80 -2.84 -0.97
C ARG A 13 -26.75 -3.36 -1.95
N ILE A 14 -25.55 -2.90 -1.78
CA ILE A 14 -24.39 -3.59 -2.31
C ILE A 14 -24.40 -4.99 -1.67
N VAL A 15 -24.73 -6.00 -2.48
CA VAL A 15 -24.91 -7.41 -2.02
C VAL A 15 -23.58 -8.05 -1.58
N THR A 16 -22.48 -7.36 -1.78
CA THR A 16 -21.15 -7.81 -1.45
C THR A 16 -20.69 -7.21 -0.13
N GLU A 17 -20.24 -8.06 0.80
CA GLU A 17 -19.56 -7.59 2.01
C GLU A 17 -18.40 -6.69 1.64
N GLY A 18 -18.19 -5.61 2.41
CA GLY A 18 -17.01 -4.77 2.28
C GLY A 18 -15.72 -5.57 2.53
N VAL A 19 -14.60 -5.03 2.10
CA VAL A 19 -13.29 -5.66 2.30
C VAL A 19 -13.04 -5.84 3.80
N LYS A 20 -12.78 -7.09 4.21
CA LYS A 20 -12.41 -7.39 5.61
C LYS A 20 -10.99 -6.89 5.86
N THR A 21 -10.84 -5.92 6.74
CA THR A 21 -9.55 -5.33 7.12
C THR A 21 -8.89 -6.00 8.33
N THR A 22 -9.52 -7.05 8.88
CA THR A 22 -8.97 -7.84 9.99
C THR A 22 -8.47 -9.18 9.49
N GLY A 23 -7.19 -9.44 9.69
CA GLY A 23 -6.56 -10.71 9.34
C GLY A 23 -6.67 -11.79 10.43
N ASP A 24 -6.15 -12.98 10.10
CA ASP A 24 -5.95 -14.08 11.05
C ASP A 24 -5.06 -13.65 12.23
N ARG A 25 -5.17 -14.33 13.38
CA ARG A 25 -4.33 -14.11 14.57
C ARG A 25 -2.83 -14.25 14.30
N ARG A 26 -2.44 -15.00 13.25
CA ARG A 26 -1.04 -15.17 12.81
C ARG A 26 -0.53 -14.05 11.94
N MET A 27 -1.36 -13.11 11.56
CA MET A 27 -0.98 -11.99 10.71
C MET A 27 -0.06 -11.04 11.46
N ARG A 28 1.02 -10.62 10.81
CA ARG A 28 1.91 -9.55 11.25
C ARG A 28 1.39 -8.21 10.70
N GLY A 29 0.37 -7.67 11.36
CA GLY A 29 -0.17 -6.36 11.01
C GLY A 29 0.59 -5.21 11.69
N GLN A 30 -0.05 -4.06 11.78
CA GLN A 30 0.50 -2.86 12.39
C GLN A 30 1.08 -3.12 13.79
N LEU A 31 2.26 -2.59 14.05
CA LEU A 31 2.88 -2.65 15.37
C LEU A 31 2.18 -1.69 16.35
N LYS A 32 1.92 -2.18 17.55
CA LYS A 32 1.36 -1.40 18.65
C LYS A 32 2.38 -1.26 19.76
N ASN A 33 2.51 -0.06 20.31
CA ASN A 33 3.18 0.16 21.56
C ASN A 33 2.21 -0.16 22.71
N MET A 34 2.53 -1.15 23.52
CA MET A 34 1.67 -1.65 24.60
C MET A 34 1.79 -0.85 25.89
N HIS A 35 2.88 -0.10 26.07
CA HIS A 35 3.19 0.63 27.31
C HIS A 35 2.93 2.16 27.23
N GLY A 36 2.42 2.65 26.09
CA GLY A 36 2.12 4.07 25.92
C GLY A 36 3.36 4.96 25.78
N LYS A 37 3.19 6.27 26.06
CA LYS A 37 4.25 7.28 25.88
C LYS A 37 5.25 7.32 27.03
N ASP A 38 4.91 6.76 28.18
CA ASP A 38 5.71 6.88 29.42
C ASP A 38 6.83 5.83 29.53
N TYR A 39 6.97 4.99 28.50
CA TYR A 39 7.98 3.93 28.49
C TYR A 39 9.23 4.34 27.70
N THR A 40 10.37 4.33 28.38
CA THR A 40 11.67 4.55 27.75
C THR A 40 12.20 3.26 27.13
N CYS A 41 12.24 3.21 25.81
CA CYS A 41 12.72 2.05 25.08
C CYS A 41 14.25 1.89 25.19
N CYS A 42 14.75 0.66 25.41
CA CYS A 42 16.17 0.35 25.48
C CYS A 42 16.92 0.47 24.14
N GLY A 43 16.21 0.76 23.04
CA GLY A 43 16.79 0.91 21.69
C GLY A 43 17.12 -0.41 20.95
N ALA A 44 16.92 -1.58 21.58
CA ALA A 44 17.21 -2.86 20.95
C ALA A 44 16.43 -3.09 19.65
N CYS A 45 15.16 -2.63 19.59
CA CYS A 45 14.31 -2.71 18.41
C CYS A 45 14.84 -1.87 17.23
N VAL A 46 15.45 -0.72 17.51
CA VAL A 46 16.06 0.15 16.48
C VAL A 46 17.24 -0.55 15.84
N ASN A 47 18.15 -1.09 16.68
CA ASN A 47 19.36 -1.77 16.24
C ASN A 47 19.06 -3.08 15.48
N ALA A 48 17.98 -3.78 15.85
CA ALA A 48 17.58 -5.02 15.22
C ALA A 48 16.82 -4.82 13.88
N CYS A 49 16.39 -3.62 13.56
CA CYS A 49 15.62 -3.36 12.35
C CYS A 49 16.49 -3.39 11.09
N PRO A 50 16.31 -4.38 10.17
CA PRO A 50 17.18 -4.54 9.01
C PRO A 50 17.01 -3.40 7.98
N VAL A 51 15.86 -2.74 7.96
CA VAL A 51 15.51 -1.66 7.03
C VAL A 51 15.46 -0.29 7.72
N LYS A 52 15.97 -0.19 8.95
CA LYS A 52 16.02 1.08 9.72
C LYS A 52 14.69 1.83 9.77
N ALA A 53 13.58 1.08 9.85
CA ALA A 53 12.23 1.63 9.89
C ALA A 53 11.79 2.09 11.28
N ILE A 54 12.65 2.01 12.31
CA ILE A 54 12.31 2.38 13.68
C ILE A 54 13.28 3.46 14.16
N SER A 55 12.71 4.53 14.69
CA SER A 55 13.44 5.60 15.38
C SER A 55 12.90 5.77 16.79
N LEU A 56 13.67 6.43 17.65
CA LEU A 56 13.21 6.84 18.99
C LEU A 56 12.90 8.33 18.98
N VAL A 57 11.68 8.67 19.35
CA VAL A 57 11.25 10.06 19.56
C VAL A 57 10.75 10.14 21.01
N ASP A 58 11.35 11.03 21.79
CA ASP A 58 11.07 11.17 23.22
C ASP A 58 11.16 9.85 24.01
N GLY A 59 12.10 8.97 23.59
CA GLY A 59 12.29 7.65 24.22
C GLY A 59 11.30 6.57 23.76
N ALA A 60 10.28 6.92 22.97
CA ALA A 60 9.30 5.98 22.44
C ALA A 60 9.67 5.51 21.02
N PRO A 61 9.45 4.23 20.67
CA PRO A 61 9.70 3.74 19.33
C PRO A 61 8.63 4.25 18.35
N VAL A 62 9.07 4.96 17.30
CA VAL A 62 8.25 5.41 16.19
C VAL A 62 8.61 4.59 14.95
N ILE A 63 7.59 4.11 14.24
CA ILE A 63 7.76 3.19 13.12
C ILE A 63 7.40 3.90 11.81
N ASP A 64 8.35 3.97 10.91
CA ASP A 64 8.12 4.38 9.53
C ASP A 64 7.58 3.17 8.73
N TYR A 65 6.26 3.16 8.52
CA TYR A 65 5.62 2.08 7.78
C TYR A 65 5.94 2.08 6.28
N LYS A 66 6.41 3.20 5.72
CA LYS A 66 6.88 3.27 4.32
C LYS A 66 8.10 2.36 4.10
N LYS A 67 8.91 2.15 5.15
CA LYS A 67 10.10 1.28 5.12
C LYS A 67 9.88 -0.09 5.74
N CYS A 68 8.91 -0.25 6.63
CA CYS A 68 8.70 -1.46 7.41
C CYS A 68 8.33 -2.66 6.53
N ILE A 69 9.09 -3.75 6.63
CA ILE A 69 8.85 -5.02 5.92
C ILE A 69 8.10 -6.06 6.77
N PHE A 70 7.58 -5.68 7.93
CA PHE A 70 6.80 -6.53 8.84
C PHE A 70 7.51 -7.84 9.24
N CYS A 71 8.84 -7.87 9.29
CA CYS A 71 9.63 -9.07 9.61
C CYS A 71 9.48 -9.57 11.06
N GLY A 72 9.05 -8.70 11.99
CA GLY A 72 8.83 -9.04 13.40
C GLY A 72 10.06 -9.05 14.29
N LYS A 73 11.27 -8.81 13.76
CA LYS A 73 12.51 -8.83 14.58
C LYS A 73 12.46 -7.86 15.76
N CYS A 74 11.85 -6.69 15.60
CA CYS A 74 11.70 -5.70 16.68
C CYS A 74 10.84 -6.23 17.84
N VAL A 75 9.88 -7.11 17.56
CA VAL A 75 9.05 -7.76 18.59
C VAL A 75 9.82 -8.87 19.28
N GLU A 76 10.59 -9.66 18.51
CA GLU A 76 11.38 -10.78 19.03
C GLU A 76 12.49 -10.34 20.01
N VAL A 77 13.17 -9.22 19.72
CA VAL A 77 14.26 -8.71 20.56
C VAL A 77 13.78 -7.86 21.74
N CYS A 78 12.48 -7.55 21.81
CA CYS A 78 11.92 -6.72 22.86
C CYS A 78 11.65 -7.55 24.12
N ALA A 79 12.58 -7.55 25.05
CA ALA A 79 12.48 -8.30 26.31
C ALA A 79 11.20 -7.95 27.10
N GLU A 80 10.82 -6.69 27.08
CA GLU A 80 9.65 -6.15 27.81
C GLU A 80 8.35 -6.18 27.02
N ARG A 81 8.37 -6.75 25.81
CA ARG A 81 7.20 -6.88 24.93
C ARG A 81 6.43 -5.58 24.66
N VAL A 82 7.17 -4.46 24.61
CA VAL A 82 6.60 -3.13 24.35
C VAL A 82 5.94 -3.06 22.98
N LEU A 83 6.56 -3.68 21.98
CA LEU A 83 6.04 -3.76 20.62
C LEU A 83 5.35 -5.11 20.38
N GLN A 84 4.14 -5.08 19.87
CA GLN A 84 3.40 -6.26 19.45
C GLN A 84 2.72 -6.04 18.10
N HIS A 85 2.61 -7.09 17.29
CA HIS A 85 1.82 -7.04 16.07
C HIS A 85 0.33 -7.08 16.38
N SER A 86 -0.43 -6.24 15.70
CA SER A 86 -1.88 -6.34 15.64
C SER A 86 -2.32 -7.21 14.46
N ASN A 87 -3.58 -7.60 14.46
CA ASN A 87 -4.22 -8.24 13.31
C ASN A 87 -4.95 -7.26 12.38
N LYS A 88 -4.69 -5.95 12.52
CA LYS A 88 -5.32 -4.92 11.69
C LYS A 88 -4.52 -4.71 10.41
N GLU A 89 -5.22 -4.80 9.28
CA GLU A 89 -4.68 -4.53 7.94
C GLU A 89 -4.76 -3.04 7.55
N ALA A 90 -5.42 -2.21 8.34
CA ALA A 90 -5.77 -0.82 8.06
C ALA A 90 -4.57 0.16 7.95
N LEU A 91 -3.48 -0.28 7.32
CA LEU A 91 -2.28 0.56 7.15
C LEU A 91 -2.43 1.56 5.99
N ALA A 92 -3.28 1.26 5.01
CA ALA A 92 -3.53 2.17 3.91
C ALA A 92 -4.21 3.46 4.36
N GLU A 93 -5.11 3.38 5.35
CA GLU A 93 -5.80 4.55 5.90
C GLU A 93 -4.87 5.51 6.66
N ILE A 94 -3.77 5.02 7.23
CA ILE A 94 -2.86 5.81 8.08
C ILE A 94 -1.88 6.65 7.26
N LEU A 95 -1.60 6.25 6.03
CA LEU A 95 -0.54 6.84 5.21
C LEU A 95 -1.04 7.68 4.03
N ILE A 96 -2.34 7.83 3.87
CA ILE A 96 -2.92 8.75 2.87
C ILE A 96 -2.99 10.13 3.51
N GLU A 97 -1.92 10.90 3.38
CA GLU A 97 -1.83 12.26 3.95
C GLU A 97 -2.75 13.28 3.24
N ALA A 98 -3.25 12.95 2.04
CA ALA A 98 -4.08 13.82 1.21
C ALA A 98 -5.48 13.26 0.93
N GLN A 99 -6.10 12.53 1.88
CA GLN A 99 -7.37 11.82 1.66
C GLN A 99 -8.49 12.66 1.05
N THR A 100 -8.65 13.90 1.50
CA THR A 100 -9.77 14.75 1.07
C THR A 100 -9.58 15.24 -0.36
N GLU A 101 -8.37 15.69 -0.71
CA GLU A 101 -8.07 16.26 -2.02
C GLU A 101 -8.05 15.18 -3.12
N VAL A 102 -7.46 14.02 -2.84
CA VAL A 102 -7.44 12.90 -3.81
C VAL A 102 -8.84 12.36 -4.04
N LYS A 103 -9.64 12.19 -2.99
CA LYS A 103 -11.02 11.71 -3.09
C LYS A 103 -11.92 12.68 -3.86
N GLU A 104 -11.79 13.97 -3.62
CA GLU A 104 -12.53 15.00 -4.35
C GLU A 104 -12.11 15.04 -5.83
N MET A 105 -10.81 14.95 -6.13
CA MET A 105 -10.32 14.88 -7.50
C MET A 105 -10.82 13.63 -8.24
N VAL A 106 -10.74 12.46 -7.61
CA VAL A 106 -11.18 11.18 -8.19
C VAL A 106 -12.70 11.23 -8.43
N THR A 107 -13.48 11.62 -7.42
CA THR A 107 -14.94 11.66 -7.51
C THR A 107 -15.42 12.71 -8.53
N ALA A 108 -14.82 13.89 -8.56
CA ALA A 108 -15.24 14.98 -9.45
C ALA A 108 -14.90 14.71 -10.93
N LYS A 109 -13.79 14.02 -11.21
CA LYS A 109 -13.28 13.86 -12.59
C LYS A 109 -13.52 12.48 -13.18
N LEU A 110 -13.49 11.40 -12.39
CA LEU A 110 -13.60 10.02 -12.89
C LEU A 110 -15.02 9.43 -12.79
N GLY A 111 -15.90 10.06 -12.02
CA GLY A 111 -17.31 9.68 -11.93
C GLY A 111 -17.55 8.30 -11.34
N ARG A 112 -17.30 7.21 -12.08
CA ARG A 112 -17.68 5.85 -11.67
C ARG A 112 -16.63 4.77 -11.81
N SER A 113 -15.52 5.02 -12.50
CA SER A 113 -14.50 4.01 -12.77
C SER A 113 -13.10 4.58 -12.64
N LEU A 114 -12.18 3.76 -12.13
CA LEU A 114 -10.76 4.06 -12.00
C LEU A 114 -9.98 3.07 -12.87
N HIS A 115 -9.21 3.57 -13.83
CA HIS A 115 -8.34 2.77 -14.67
C HIS A 115 -6.90 2.85 -14.16
N VAL A 116 -6.35 1.70 -13.80
CA VAL A 116 -5.02 1.60 -13.21
C VAL A 116 -4.03 0.98 -14.18
N ARG A 117 -2.90 1.62 -14.42
CA ARG A 117 -1.77 1.02 -15.10
C ARG A 117 -0.75 0.53 -14.09
N HIS A 118 -0.41 -0.75 -14.11
CA HIS A 118 0.69 -1.28 -13.31
C HIS A 118 2.04 -1.04 -13.99
N VAL A 119 3.04 -0.64 -13.18
CA VAL A 119 4.44 -0.47 -13.60
C VAL A 119 5.33 -1.18 -12.58
N ASP A 120 6.02 -2.21 -13.04
CA ASP A 120 7.12 -2.80 -12.27
C ASP A 120 8.39 -1.97 -12.49
N ALA A 121 8.92 -1.39 -11.41
CA ALA A 121 10.13 -0.57 -11.44
C ALA A 121 11.39 -1.31 -10.96
N GLY A 122 11.27 -2.59 -10.62
CA GLY A 122 12.32 -3.47 -10.12
C GLY A 122 11.88 -4.25 -8.89
N SER A 123 10.76 -4.97 -9.02
CA SER A 123 10.17 -5.76 -7.94
C SER A 123 10.81 -7.14 -7.77
N CYS A 124 10.57 -7.75 -6.62
CA CYS A 124 10.83 -9.18 -6.40
C CYS A 124 9.60 -10.05 -6.77
N ASN A 125 8.64 -9.50 -7.49
CA ASN A 125 7.35 -10.06 -7.88
C ASN A 125 6.35 -10.32 -6.72
N ALA A 126 6.69 -10.16 -5.45
CA ALA A 126 5.78 -10.44 -4.36
C ALA A 126 4.55 -9.51 -4.40
N CYS A 127 4.76 -8.21 -4.61
CA CYS A 127 3.66 -7.25 -4.77
C CYS A 127 2.83 -7.53 -6.02
N ASP A 128 3.46 -7.99 -7.10
CA ASP A 128 2.80 -8.30 -8.37
C ASP A 128 1.89 -9.51 -8.24
N PHE A 129 2.30 -10.55 -7.49
CA PHE A 129 1.43 -11.69 -7.18
C PHE A 129 0.20 -11.28 -6.37
N GLU A 130 0.38 -10.44 -5.35
CA GLU A 130 -0.74 -9.93 -4.56
C GLU A 130 -1.65 -9.02 -5.39
N MET A 131 -1.09 -8.23 -6.31
CA MET A 131 -1.84 -7.44 -7.28
C MET A 131 -2.64 -8.33 -8.23
N CYS A 132 -2.06 -9.40 -8.76
CA CYS A 132 -2.77 -10.36 -9.60
C CYS A 132 -3.96 -10.99 -8.85
N ALA A 133 -3.83 -11.21 -7.53
CA ALA A 133 -4.91 -11.71 -6.71
C ALA A 133 -6.12 -10.78 -6.62
N LEU A 134 -5.97 -9.47 -6.90
CA LEU A 134 -7.10 -8.51 -6.94
C LEU A 134 -8.18 -8.89 -7.95
N SER A 135 -7.82 -9.61 -9.01
CA SER A 135 -8.77 -10.04 -10.06
C SER A 135 -9.43 -11.38 -9.77
N ASN A 136 -9.11 -12.05 -8.65
CA ASN A 136 -9.72 -13.31 -8.29
C ASN A 136 -11.16 -13.13 -7.74
N PRO A 137 -12.00 -14.19 -7.72
CA PRO A 137 -13.39 -14.09 -7.25
C PRO A 137 -13.54 -13.67 -5.78
N ILE A 138 -12.50 -13.78 -4.95
CA ILE A 138 -12.55 -13.41 -3.51
C ILE A 138 -12.48 -11.90 -3.37
N TYR A 139 -11.54 -11.26 -4.10
CA TYR A 139 -11.31 -9.82 -4.01
C TYR A 139 -12.13 -9.04 -5.02
N ASP A 140 -12.24 -9.56 -6.26
CA ASP A 140 -13.08 -9.03 -7.34
C ASP A 140 -13.04 -7.49 -7.47
N LEU A 141 -11.85 -6.98 -7.81
CA LEU A 141 -11.59 -5.55 -7.91
C LEU A 141 -12.60 -4.83 -8.84
N HIS A 142 -13.07 -5.53 -9.88
CA HIS A 142 -14.00 -4.95 -10.84
C HIS A 142 -15.34 -4.53 -10.23
N ARG A 143 -15.79 -5.16 -9.14
CA ARG A 143 -17.03 -4.78 -8.44
C ARG A 143 -16.96 -3.38 -7.83
N TYR A 144 -15.75 -2.85 -7.61
CA TYR A 144 -15.53 -1.49 -7.13
C TYR A 144 -15.40 -0.46 -8.27
N GLY A 145 -15.58 -0.88 -9.52
CA GLY A 145 -15.41 -0.02 -10.69
C GLY A 145 -13.94 0.25 -11.02
N ILE A 146 -13.02 -0.59 -10.56
CA ILE A 146 -11.58 -0.43 -10.78
C ILE A 146 -11.09 -1.51 -11.75
N ALA A 147 -10.34 -1.11 -12.77
CA ALA A 147 -9.83 -2.01 -13.78
C ALA A 147 -8.37 -1.72 -14.13
N PHE A 148 -7.58 -2.78 -14.36
CA PHE A 148 -6.24 -2.63 -14.91
C PHE A 148 -6.29 -2.45 -16.43
N VAL A 149 -5.52 -1.48 -16.92
CA VAL A 149 -5.42 -1.16 -18.37
C VAL A 149 -4.00 -1.33 -18.88
N ALA A 150 -3.89 -1.74 -20.14
CA ALA A 150 -2.60 -2.01 -20.76
C ALA A 150 -1.85 -0.73 -21.19
N SER A 151 -2.57 0.33 -21.53
CA SER A 151 -1.96 1.58 -22.01
C SER A 151 -2.03 2.69 -20.97
N PRO A 152 -0.94 3.42 -20.72
CA PRO A 152 -0.96 4.57 -19.81
C PRO A 152 -1.87 5.70 -20.29
N ARG A 153 -2.13 5.80 -21.60
CA ARG A 153 -3.03 6.84 -22.17
C ARG A 153 -4.50 6.66 -21.77
N HIS A 154 -4.85 5.49 -21.25
CA HIS A 154 -6.20 5.16 -20.76
C HIS A 154 -6.22 4.99 -19.24
N ALA A 155 -5.10 5.27 -18.57
CA ALA A 155 -4.99 5.13 -17.14
C ALA A 155 -5.20 6.49 -16.45
N ASP A 156 -5.92 6.46 -15.34
CA ASP A 156 -6.12 7.56 -14.42
C ASP A 156 -5.08 7.53 -13.30
N MET A 157 -4.56 6.32 -13.01
CA MET A 157 -3.56 6.08 -11.98
C MET A 157 -2.49 5.09 -12.45
N ILE A 158 -1.23 5.31 -12.06
CA ILE A 158 -0.22 4.26 -12.09
C ILE A 158 0.00 3.68 -10.70
N MET A 159 0.02 2.35 -10.63
CA MET A 159 0.44 1.59 -9.46
C MET A 159 1.86 1.08 -9.71
N VAL A 160 2.81 1.56 -8.92
CA VAL A 160 4.22 1.21 -9.08
C VAL A 160 4.64 0.23 -7.99
N THR A 161 5.25 -0.89 -8.40
CA THR A 161 5.83 -1.91 -7.51
C THR A 161 7.34 -1.94 -7.62
N GLY A 162 8.01 -2.38 -6.55
CA GLY A 162 9.47 -2.50 -6.51
C GLY A 162 10.22 -1.21 -6.25
N VAL A 163 11.53 -1.31 -6.05
CA VAL A 163 12.44 -0.16 -6.02
C VAL A 163 12.65 0.34 -7.45
N VAL A 164 12.88 1.64 -7.64
CA VAL A 164 13.20 2.12 -8.98
C VAL A 164 14.65 1.78 -9.31
N THR A 165 14.79 0.91 -10.31
CA THR A 165 16.11 0.56 -10.86
C THR A 165 16.49 1.54 -11.98
N ARG A 166 17.79 1.73 -12.22
CA ARG A 166 18.30 2.61 -13.29
C ARG A 166 17.77 2.22 -14.67
N ASN A 167 17.60 0.92 -14.91
CA ASN A 167 17.10 0.43 -16.20
C ASN A 167 15.61 0.77 -16.42
N LEU A 168 14.83 0.88 -15.36
CA LEU A 168 13.37 1.10 -15.44
C LEU A 168 12.95 2.54 -15.07
N GLU A 169 13.89 3.37 -14.59
CA GLU A 169 13.64 4.78 -14.28
C GLU A 169 13.04 5.52 -15.48
N GLN A 170 13.67 5.41 -16.64
CA GLN A 170 13.20 6.10 -17.84
C GLN A 170 11.82 5.57 -18.28
N ALA A 171 11.59 4.25 -18.20
CA ALA A 171 10.31 3.65 -18.54
C ALA A 171 9.19 4.14 -17.61
N LEU A 172 9.47 4.29 -16.32
CA LEU A 172 8.53 4.83 -15.34
C LEU A 172 8.19 6.29 -15.67
N ARG A 173 9.18 7.15 -15.94
CA ARG A 173 8.98 8.55 -16.34
C ARG A 173 8.14 8.66 -17.61
N MET A 174 8.50 7.91 -18.66
CA MET A 174 7.75 7.90 -19.92
C MET A 174 6.31 7.43 -19.75
N THR A 175 6.08 6.45 -18.88
CA THR A 175 4.73 5.96 -18.57
C THR A 175 3.91 7.04 -17.87
N TYR A 176 4.50 7.72 -16.88
CA TYR A 176 3.88 8.83 -16.18
C TYR A 176 3.53 9.99 -17.13
N ASP A 177 4.46 10.38 -18.00
CA ASP A 177 4.26 11.49 -18.95
C ASP A 177 3.21 11.18 -20.02
N ALA A 178 3.01 9.88 -20.33
CA ALA A 178 2.01 9.45 -21.31
C ALA A 178 0.57 9.41 -20.76
N MET A 179 0.38 9.59 -19.46
CA MET A 179 -0.95 9.62 -18.84
C MET A 179 -1.64 10.97 -19.06
N PRO A 180 -2.98 10.96 -19.21
CA PRO A 180 -3.76 12.21 -19.23
C PRO A 180 -3.83 12.84 -17.83
N GLU A 181 -4.04 14.15 -17.76
CA GLU A 181 -4.31 14.86 -16.51
C GLU A 181 -5.79 14.70 -16.06
N PRO A 182 -6.07 14.52 -14.78
CA PRO A 182 -5.15 14.37 -13.66
C PRO A 182 -4.56 12.97 -13.61
N ARG A 183 -3.28 12.87 -13.32
CA ARG A 183 -2.57 11.61 -13.19
C ARG A 183 -2.23 11.34 -11.72
N LEU A 184 -2.63 10.16 -11.23
CA LEU A 184 -2.36 9.73 -9.86
C LEU A 184 -1.26 8.68 -9.83
N VAL A 185 -0.46 8.67 -8.77
CA VAL A 185 0.62 7.71 -8.58
C VAL A 185 0.50 7.03 -7.22
N MET A 186 0.40 5.69 -7.24
CA MET A 186 0.39 4.85 -6.06
C MET A 186 1.70 4.08 -5.95
N ALA A 187 2.45 4.29 -4.87
CA ALA A 187 3.63 3.48 -4.51
C ALA A 187 3.18 2.28 -3.67
N CYS A 188 3.28 1.07 -4.24
CA CYS A 188 2.77 -0.16 -3.66
C CYS A 188 3.91 -1.01 -3.09
N GLY A 189 3.91 -1.17 -1.76
CA GLY A 189 4.89 -1.95 -1.03
C GLY A 189 6.09 -1.14 -0.50
N ALA A 190 6.78 -1.71 0.50
CA ALA A 190 7.90 -1.06 1.19
C ALA A 190 9.06 -0.68 0.24
N CYS A 191 9.25 -1.45 -0.84
CA CYS A 191 10.28 -1.15 -1.84
C CYS A 191 9.98 0.13 -2.61
N ALA A 192 8.74 0.26 -3.11
CA ALA A 192 8.28 1.42 -3.85
C ALA A 192 8.19 2.68 -2.97
N ALA A 193 7.70 2.51 -1.75
CA ALA A 193 7.44 3.60 -0.81
C ALA A 193 8.71 4.09 -0.09
N GLY A 194 9.54 3.17 0.38
CA GLY A 194 10.71 3.46 1.22
C GLY A 194 12.06 3.39 0.50
N GLY A 195 12.16 2.57 -0.56
CA GLY A 195 13.39 2.42 -1.36
C GLY A 195 14.53 1.65 -0.68
N GLU A 196 14.43 1.37 0.61
CA GLU A 196 15.57 0.89 1.41
C GLU A 196 15.64 -0.64 1.60
N THR A 197 14.67 -1.40 1.09
CA THR A 197 14.59 -2.86 1.30
C THR A 197 15.82 -3.60 0.79
N PHE A 198 16.41 -3.16 -0.30
CA PHE A 198 17.63 -3.73 -0.90
C PHE A 198 18.89 -2.90 -0.63
N GLY A 199 18.77 -1.81 0.12
CA GLY A 199 19.85 -0.88 0.37
C GLY A 199 20.29 -0.08 -0.86
N SER A 200 21.29 0.78 -0.68
CA SER A 200 21.85 1.60 -1.76
C SER A 200 22.83 0.78 -2.59
N THR A 201 22.56 0.62 -3.89
CA THR A 201 23.45 -0.06 -4.84
C THR A 201 23.58 0.75 -6.12
N TYR A 202 24.56 0.41 -6.97
CA TYR A 202 24.75 1.07 -8.28
C TYR A 202 23.56 0.91 -9.24
N ALA A 203 22.75 -0.14 -9.05
CA ALA A 203 21.61 -0.47 -9.91
C ALA A 203 20.31 0.21 -9.47
N ILE A 204 20.23 0.72 -8.25
CA ILE A 204 19.03 1.30 -7.66
C ILE A 204 19.10 2.83 -7.68
N VAL A 205 18.03 3.47 -8.14
CA VAL A 205 17.84 4.92 -8.06
C VAL A 205 17.32 5.29 -6.68
N GLY A 206 16.28 4.58 -6.20
CA GLY A 206 15.66 4.83 -4.91
C GLY A 206 14.19 4.45 -4.89
N LYS A 207 13.40 5.18 -4.09
CA LYS A 207 11.94 5.05 -4.01
C LYS A 207 11.25 5.72 -5.20
N VAL A 208 9.99 5.41 -5.40
CA VAL A 208 9.17 5.99 -6.50
C VAL A 208 9.11 7.51 -6.42
N ALA A 209 9.01 8.07 -5.20
CA ALA A 209 8.96 9.53 -5.00
C ALA A 209 10.23 10.29 -5.41
N ASP A 210 11.36 9.59 -5.62
CA ASP A 210 12.59 10.21 -6.13
C ASP A 210 12.53 10.41 -7.66
N VAL A 211 11.54 9.78 -8.34
CA VAL A 211 11.42 9.76 -9.81
C VAL A 211 10.16 10.46 -10.29
N VAL A 212 9.01 10.17 -9.67
CA VAL A 212 7.71 10.77 -9.98
C VAL A 212 6.99 11.16 -8.69
N PRO A 213 6.10 12.17 -8.70
CA PRO A 213 5.30 12.51 -7.53
C PRO A 213 4.43 11.32 -7.11
N VAL A 214 4.26 11.11 -5.80
CA VAL A 214 3.47 9.99 -5.23
C VAL A 214 2.33 10.56 -4.41
N ASP A 215 1.10 10.19 -4.77
CA ASP A 215 -0.13 10.62 -4.11
C ASP A 215 -0.56 9.62 -3.03
N ILE A 216 -0.39 8.32 -3.29
CA ILE A 216 -0.84 7.25 -2.41
C ILE A 216 0.32 6.30 -2.11
N THR A 217 0.45 5.91 -0.84
CA THR A 217 1.44 4.91 -0.42
C THR A 217 0.75 3.74 0.26
N VAL A 218 1.01 2.53 -0.22
CA VAL A 218 0.49 1.29 0.38
C VAL A 218 1.65 0.51 1.00
N PRO A 219 1.79 0.51 2.34
CA PRO A 219 2.86 -0.21 3.00
C PRO A 219 2.62 -1.72 3.01
N GLY A 220 3.70 -2.47 3.09
CA GLY A 220 3.69 -3.92 3.16
C GLY A 220 4.85 -4.53 2.39
N CYS A 221 5.18 -5.78 2.69
CA CYS A 221 6.22 -6.52 1.96
C CYS A 221 5.84 -8.02 1.86
N PRO A 222 4.94 -8.34 0.93
CA PRO A 222 4.06 -7.48 0.12
C PRO A 222 2.86 -6.93 0.92
N PRO A 223 2.21 -5.84 0.46
CA PRO A 223 0.90 -5.45 0.94
C PRO A 223 -0.15 -6.46 0.49
N ARG A 224 -1.15 -6.71 1.31
CA ARG A 224 -2.24 -7.64 0.96
C ARG A 224 -3.19 -7.02 -0.06
N PRO A 225 -3.91 -7.84 -0.85
CA PRO A 225 -4.93 -7.34 -1.78
C PRO A 225 -6.01 -6.49 -1.10
N SER A 226 -6.43 -6.86 0.12
CA SER A 226 -7.37 -6.06 0.93
C SER A 226 -6.85 -4.65 1.22
N ALA A 227 -5.57 -4.50 1.56
CA ALA A 227 -4.96 -3.19 1.81
C ALA A 227 -4.86 -2.36 0.53
N MET A 228 -4.56 -3.00 -0.61
CA MET A 228 -4.55 -2.33 -1.92
C MET A 228 -5.95 -1.85 -2.30
N ILE A 229 -7.00 -2.65 -2.10
CA ILE A 229 -8.40 -2.26 -2.38
C ILE A 229 -8.81 -1.07 -1.52
N VAL A 230 -8.51 -1.11 -0.21
CA VAL A 230 -8.81 0.01 0.68
C VAL A 230 -8.15 1.29 0.19
N ALA A 231 -6.87 1.23 -0.21
CA ALA A 231 -6.15 2.38 -0.76
C ALA A 231 -6.72 2.90 -2.09
N LEU A 232 -7.21 1.99 -2.95
CA LEU A 232 -7.82 2.35 -4.23
C LEU A 232 -9.25 2.89 -4.09
N CYS A 233 -9.93 2.59 -2.98
CA CYS A 233 -11.29 3.04 -2.70
C CYS A 233 -11.34 4.28 -1.78
N ALA A 234 -10.21 4.73 -1.22
CA ALA A 234 -10.12 5.88 -0.31
C ALA A 234 -10.23 7.20 -1.06
#